data_9a44d674dde0443fb162155b680833b3
#
_entry.id   9a44d674dde0443fb162155b680833b3
#
_cell.length_a   1.000
_cell.length_b   1.000
_cell.length_c   1.000
_cell.angle_alpha   90.00
_cell.angle_beta   90.00
_cell.angle_gamma   90.00
#
_symmetry.space_group_name_H-M   'P 1'
#
loop_
_entity.id
_entity.type
_entity.pdbx_description
1 polymer ?
#
loop_
_entity_poly.entity_id
_entity_poly.type
_entity_poly.pdbx_seq_one_letter_code
_entity_poly.pdbx_strand_id
1 'polypeptide(L)'
;MDGAKRGLMRSRESLLVLLAALLPILLLSALCWRIADTELHNRLTAAAETAVSDADRFLDRIAAGLRERQGMIGASCDPETVHRLDRMTYESPLVRTVGLYDGAGRLYCTSRGPADLDISSQVGNTRRGGLVVRMGRSAMMGTPSIIVDNSRDDGAGIDAVADPALFDELAAPLNFESASLQVVLSDGTLLREAGQPLADMGVAPISLSWSSRKFDLKATVTVPGTSVWVLFRSELALFGTAGVILSALLVWVTTRRVTDRQFLSRGLKAALRRRELEVHYHPLIDIQNDRCVGAEALIRWRHPERGLVRPDLFIPIAEESELIIPVTRWLMNRVRDDFEGIELPREFHISINLAPIQFKDTVIVDDIRAIFSGRNLSPAMLVLEATERFPIDDAGRKVIDALRTMGPGIALDDFGTGHSGLAYLQKFHGDYLKIDASFVQAIGTDAVTRTVVDSIINLARDLDMEIIAEGVETVGQLEYLRKRGVPYAQGFLFAQPLPVAEFEIYRRTNPTPVAHRLATAGTPPQTADSPA
;
A
#
# COMPACT_ATOMS: atom_id res chain seq x y z
N MET A 1 -23.44 -30.95 6.62
CA MET A 1 -22.24 -30.14 6.38
C MET A 1 -22.51 -28.86 5.58
N ASP A 2 -23.54 -28.82 4.74
CA ASP A 2 -23.89 -27.68 3.86
C ASP A 2 -24.32 -26.37 4.58
N GLY A 3 -24.96 -26.47 5.74
CA GLY A 3 -25.41 -25.29 6.49
C GLY A 3 -24.29 -24.51 7.16
N ALA A 4 -23.25 -25.20 7.63
CA ALA A 4 -22.10 -24.58 8.28
C ALA A 4 -21.20 -23.86 7.25
N LYS A 5 -20.95 -24.43 6.07
CA LYS A 5 -20.21 -23.78 4.98
C LYS A 5 -20.91 -22.51 4.47
N ARG A 6 -22.23 -22.53 4.33
CA ARG A 6 -23.03 -21.33 3.95
C ARG A 6 -23.02 -20.23 5.02
N GLY A 7 -23.00 -20.60 6.31
CA GLY A 7 -22.86 -19.66 7.41
C GLY A 7 -21.49 -18.98 7.42
N LEU A 8 -20.42 -19.74 7.20
CA LEU A 8 -19.03 -19.23 7.13
C LEU A 8 -18.80 -18.31 5.93
N MET A 9 -19.35 -18.65 4.76
CA MET A 9 -19.24 -17.82 3.55
C MET A 9 -19.98 -16.48 3.71
N ARG A 10 -21.20 -16.49 4.24
CA ARG A 10 -21.94 -15.26 4.58
C ARG A 10 -21.20 -14.39 5.61
N SER A 11 -20.56 -15.00 6.60
CA SER A 11 -19.78 -14.26 7.60
C SER A 11 -18.54 -13.59 7.01
N ARG A 12 -17.86 -14.25 6.07
CA ARG A 12 -16.70 -13.67 5.34
C ARG A 12 -17.10 -12.50 4.44
N GLU A 13 -18.20 -12.63 3.69
CA GLU A 13 -18.71 -11.55 2.83
C GLU A 13 -19.13 -10.33 3.67
N SER A 14 -19.85 -10.55 4.78
CA SER A 14 -20.23 -9.49 5.71
C SER A 14 -19.01 -8.81 6.34
N LEU A 15 -17.98 -9.58 6.68
CA LEU A 15 -16.72 -9.06 7.22
C LEU A 15 -15.99 -8.18 6.19
N LEU A 16 -15.94 -8.57 4.93
CA LEU A 16 -15.31 -7.78 3.86
C LEU A 16 -16.02 -6.44 3.65
N VAL A 17 -17.35 -6.42 3.66
CA VAL A 17 -18.15 -5.19 3.57
C VAL A 17 -17.90 -4.29 4.79
N LEU A 18 -17.85 -4.87 5.99
CA LEU A 18 -17.56 -4.14 7.22
C LEU A 18 -16.15 -3.53 7.20
N LEU A 19 -15.15 -4.29 6.77
CA LEU A 19 -13.77 -3.80 6.61
C LEU A 19 -13.68 -2.68 5.57
N ALA A 20 -14.35 -2.84 4.43
CA ALA A 20 -14.42 -1.81 3.39
C ALA A 20 -15.05 -0.50 3.91
N ALA A 21 -16.03 -0.60 4.82
CA ALA A 21 -16.70 0.56 5.42
C ALA A 21 -15.84 1.25 6.48
N LEU A 22 -15.19 0.49 7.37
CA LEU A 22 -14.55 1.05 8.56
C LEU A 22 -13.06 1.34 8.38
N LEU A 23 -12.32 0.51 7.63
CA LEU A 23 -10.87 0.61 7.53
C LEU A 23 -10.37 1.96 6.98
N PRO A 24 -10.93 2.52 5.89
CA PRO A 24 -10.49 3.82 5.39
C PRO A 24 -10.73 4.96 6.38
N ILE A 25 -11.86 4.93 7.09
CA ILE A 25 -12.20 5.95 8.09
C ILE A 25 -11.21 5.89 9.26
N LEU A 26 -10.91 4.68 9.76
CA LEU A 26 -9.97 4.49 10.86
C LEU A 26 -8.54 4.91 10.48
N LEU A 27 -8.08 4.52 9.29
CA LEU A 27 -6.74 4.87 8.81
C LEU A 27 -6.59 6.37 8.60
N LEU A 28 -7.57 7.03 7.98
CA LEU A 28 -7.55 8.48 7.79
C LEU A 28 -7.67 9.24 9.10
N SER A 29 -8.51 8.79 10.04
CA SER A 29 -8.58 9.39 11.38
C SER A 29 -7.26 9.28 12.14
N ALA A 30 -6.60 8.12 12.07
CA ALA A 30 -5.27 7.93 12.68
C ALA A 30 -4.21 8.82 12.01
N LEU A 31 -4.27 8.99 10.69
CA LEU A 31 -3.38 9.89 9.95
C LEU A 31 -3.61 11.35 10.35
N CYS A 32 -4.86 11.81 10.40
CA CYS A 32 -5.20 13.16 10.85
C CYS A 32 -4.71 13.44 12.28
N TRP A 33 -4.83 12.45 13.17
CA TRP A 33 -4.29 12.57 14.53
C TRP A 33 -2.78 12.76 14.52
N ARG A 34 -2.05 11.95 13.74
CA ARG A 34 -0.59 12.06 13.62
C ARG A 34 -0.15 13.41 13.05
N ILE A 35 -0.87 13.92 12.06
CA ILE A 35 -0.59 15.25 11.47
C ILE A 35 -0.82 16.34 12.52
N ALA A 36 -1.96 16.33 13.22
CA ALA A 36 -2.29 17.30 14.24
C ALA A 36 -1.29 17.31 15.40
N ASP A 37 -0.87 16.13 15.87
CA ASP A 37 0.12 15.97 16.92
C ASP A 37 1.49 16.51 16.50
N THR A 38 1.94 16.16 15.30
CA THR A 38 3.22 16.64 14.74
C THR A 38 3.20 18.16 14.56
N GLU A 39 2.12 18.70 14.02
CA GLU A 39 1.96 20.16 13.81
C GLU A 39 1.97 20.92 15.14
N LEU A 40 1.28 20.38 16.18
CA LEU A 40 1.32 20.97 17.51
C LEU A 40 2.75 21.01 18.06
N HIS A 41 3.47 19.90 18.00
CA HIS A 41 4.86 19.83 18.46
C HIS A 41 5.77 20.80 17.72
N ASN A 42 5.63 20.93 16.41
CA ASN A 42 6.41 21.87 15.59
C ASN A 42 6.11 23.32 15.99
N ARG A 43 4.87 23.67 16.21
CA ARG A 43 4.49 25.03 16.66
C ARG A 43 5.01 25.37 18.04
N LEU A 44 4.94 24.41 18.97
CA LEU A 44 5.48 24.58 20.33
C LEU A 44 7.00 24.72 20.30
N THR A 45 7.69 23.91 19.50
CA THR A 45 9.15 24.00 19.31
C THR A 45 9.54 25.37 18.77
N ALA A 46 8.90 25.81 17.70
CA ALA A 46 9.19 27.11 17.10
C ALA A 46 8.92 28.29 18.08
N ALA A 47 7.86 28.21 18.87
CA ALA A 47 7.55 29.21 19.88
C ALA A 47 8.62 29.24 20.99
N ALA A 48 9.04 28.09 21.51
CA ALA A 48 10.07 28.01 22.54
C ALA A 48 11.44 28.45 22.02
N GLU A 49 11.81 28.08 20.80
CA GLU A 49 13.04 28.50 20.14
C GLU A 49 13.07 30.01 19.89
N THR A 50 11.96 30.58 19.44
CA THR A 50 11.82 32.02 19.24
C THR A 50 11.99 32.76 20.57
N ALA A 51 11.33 32.30 21.63
CA ALA A 51 11.42 32.91 22.96
C ALA A 51 12.87 32.89 23.49
N VAL A 52 13.59 31.78 23.30
CA VAL A 52 15.03 31.68 23.68
C VAL A 52 15.88 32.60 22.82
N SER A 53 15.66 32.63 21.50
CA SER A 53 16.43 33.49 20.59
C SER A 53 16.25 34.97 20.91
N ASP A 54 15.03 35.37 21.28
CA ASP A 54 14.73 36.75 21.67
C ASP A 54 15.37 37.12 23.01
N ALA A 55 15.31 36.22 24.00
CA ALA A 55 16.00 36.35 25.25
C ALA A 55 17.52 36.45 25.08
N ASP A 56 18.10 35.59 24.24
CA ASP A 56 19.53 35.62 23.91
C ASP A 56 19.95 36.93 23.26
N ARG A 57 19.14 37.46 22.31
CA ARG A 57 19.42 38.75 21.67
C ARG A 57 19.34 39.92 22.65
N PHE A 58 18.39 39.85 23.57
CA PHE A 58 18.26 40.84 24.64
C PHE A 58 19.49 40.86 25.55
N LEU A 59 19.87 39.69 26.05
CA LEU A 59 21.01 39.54 26.95
C LEU A 59 22.35 39.83 26.25
N ASP A 60 22.53 39.43 24.98
CA ASP A 60 23.70 39.77 24.17
C ASP A 60 23.93 41.24 24.04
N ARG A 61 22.87 42.07 23.85
CA ARG A 61 22.98 43.52 23.77
C ARG A 61 23.45 44.15 25.09
N ILE A 62 22.90 43.69 26.21
CA ILE A 62 23.35 44.14 27.53
C ILE A 62 24.79 43.72 27.77
N ALA A 63 25.13 42.46 27.51
CA ALA A 63 26.45 41.90 27.68
C ALA A 63 27.53 42.59 26.85
N ALA A 64 27.20 42.95 25.61
CA ALA A 64 28.10 43.73 24.73
C ALA A 64 28.41 45.12 25.34
N GLY A 65 27.37 45.84 25.80
CA GLY A 65 27.56 47.11 26.47
C GLY A 65 28.41 47.04 27.74
N LEU A 66 28.25 45.97 28.53
CA LEU A 66 29.06 45.75 29.74
C LEU A 66 30.52 45.42 29.40
N ARG A 67 30.77 44.59 28.37
CA ARG A 67 32.16 44.26 27.92
C ARG A 67 32.89 45.47 27.42
N GLU A 68 32.25 46.36 26.66
CA GLU A 68 32.84 47.59 26.16
C GLU A 68 33.32 48.50 27.30
N ARG A 69 32.61 48.47 28.44
CA ARG A 69 32.86 49.29 29.61
C ARG A 69 33.61 48.58 30.73
N GLN A 70 34.06 47.38 30.52
CA GLN A 70 34.84 46.59 31.50
C GLN A 70 36.10 47.29 31.99
N GLY A 71 36.73 48.16 31.14
CA GLY A 71 37.90 48.96 31.50
C GLY A 71 37.61 50.06 32.55
N MET A 72 36.34 50.34 32.86
CA MET A 72 35.95 51.29 33.91
C MET A 72 35.91 50.68 35.31
N ILE A 73 36.02 49.37 35.47
CA ILE A 73 36.06 48.69 36.76
C ILE A 73 37.29 49.18 37.54
N GLY A 74 37.04 49.74 38.74
CA GLY A 74 38.07 50.38 39.57
C GLY A 74 38.29 51.87 39.32
N ALA A 75 37.57 52.50 38.37
CA ALA A 75 37.61 53.93 38.15
C ALA A 75 36.96 54.70 39.33
N SER A 76 37.41 55.94 39.58
CA SER A 76 36.76 56.84 40.56
C SER A 76 35.35 57.20 40.09
N CYS A 77 34.42 57.39 41.02
CA CYS A 77 33.07 57.84 40.69
C CYS A 77 33.00 59.36 40.50
N ASP A 78 33.64 59.82 39.46
CA ASP A 78 33.61 61.21 39.04
C ASP A 78 32.50 61.50 38.01
N PRO A 79 32.19 62.78 37.69
CA PRO A 79 31.13 63.09 36.75
C PRO A 79 31.31 62.51 35.35
N GLU A 80 32.57 62.27 34.90
CA GLU A 80 32.86 61.68 33.61
C GLU A 80 32.49 60.18 33.60
N THR A 81 32.87 59.47 34.66
CA THR A 81 32.52 58.05 34.86
C THR A 81 31.02 57.89 34.93
N VAL A 82 30.33 58.70 35.70
CA VAL A 82 28.84 58.67 35.80
C VAL A 82 28.21 58.91 34.41
N HIS A 83 28.71 59.93 33.67
CA HIS A 83 28.20 60.20 32.34
C HIS A 83 28.43 59.03 31.35
N ARG A 84 29.54 58.38 31.43
CA ARG A 84 29.86 57.19 30.57
C ARG A 84 28.96 55.99 30.94
N LEU A 85 28.61 55.79 32.20
CA LEU A 85 27.66 54.75 32.62
C LEU A 85 26.21 55.11 32.22
N ASP A 86 25.82 56.38 32.37
CA ASP A 86 24.49 56.87 31.99
C ASP A 86 24.27 56.79 30.48
N ARG A 87 25.31 56.99 29.68
CA ARG A 87 25.23 56.82 28.23
C ARG A 87 24.78 55.41 27.85
N MET A 88 25.18 54.35 28.60
CA MET A 88 24.70 53.02 28.36
C MET A 88 23.17 52.85 28.62
N THR A 89 22.66 53.54 29.64
CA THR A 89 21.22 53.50 29.92
C THR A 89 20.42 54.25 28.86
N TYR A 90 21.03 55.27 28.25
CA TYR A 90 20.46 56.02 27.14
C TYR A 90 20.48 55.25 25.82
N GLU A 91 21.64 54.60 25.52
CA GLU A 91 21.86 53.81 24.30
C GLU A 91 21.04 52.50 24.32
N SER A 92 20.72 51.98 25.52
CA SER A 92 19.94 50.75 25.69
C SER A 92 18.73 51.05 26.57
N PRO A 93 17.56 51.30 25.99
CA PRO A 93 16.33 51.55 26.75
C PRO A 93 15.90 50.38 27.65
N LEU A 94 16.54 49.23 27.47
CA LEU A 94 16.34 48.00 28.24
C LEU A 94 17.02 48.03 29.61
N VAL A 95 18.04 48.91 29.78
CA VAL A 95 18.86 49.01 30.99
C VAL A 95 18.40 50.22 31.81
N ARG A 96 17.97 49.96 33.04
CA ARG A 96 17.51 51.03 33.97
C ARG A 96 18.66 51.70 34.71
N THR A 97 19.70 50.91 35.01
CA THR A 97 20.86 51.41 35.79
C THR A 97 22.05 50.53 35.48
N VAL A 98 23.23 51.12 35.43
CA VAL A 98 24.53 50.42 35.36
C VAL A 98 25.31 50.81 36.61
N GLY A 99 26.00 49.81 37.20
CA GLY A 99 26.77 50.00 38.42
C GLY A 99 28.18 49.42 38.36
N LEU A 100 29.09 50.03 39.14
CA LEU A 100 30.43 49.49 39.37
C LEU A 100 30.55 49.11 40.83
N TYR A 101 31.07 47.90 41.10
CA TYR A 101 31.28 47.36 42.43
C TYR A 101 32.73 46.83 42.58
N ASP A 102 33.20 46.84 43.84
CA ASP A 102 34.55 46.38 44.18
C ASP A 102 34.59 44.86 44.45
N GLY A 103 35.80 44.34 44.71
CA GLY A 103 36.00 42.91 45.01
C GLY A 103 35.37 42.40 46.29
N ALA A 104 34.92 43.31 47.18
CA ALA A 104 34.13 42.99 48.37
C ALA A 104 32.62 42.97 48.09
N GLY A 105 32.18 43.27 46.87
CA GLY A 105 30.78 43.36 46.51
C GLY A 105 30.10 44.65 46.98
N ARG A 106 30.86 45.74 47.12
CA ARG A 106 30.33 47.05 47.43
C ARG A 106 30.13 47.87 46.17
N LEU A 107 28.90 48.22 45.84
CA LEU A 107 28.52 49.12 44.76
C LEU A 107 28.89 50.54 45.11
N TYR A 108 29.87 51.10 44.44
CA TYR A 108 30.44 52.41 44.77
C TYR A 108 30.10 53.52 43.73
N CYS A 109 29.72 53.14 42.53
CA CYS A 109 29.36 54.10 41.47
C CYS A 109 28.24 53.54 40.60
N THR A 110 27.32 54.41 40.22
CA THR A 110 26.19 54.04 39.33
C THR A 110 25.98 55.07 38.23
N SER A 111 25.21 54.76 37.20
CA SER A 111 24.76 55.71 36.18
C SER A 111 24.00 56.94 36.75
N ARG A 112 23.62 56.91 38.00
CA ARG A 112 22.93 57.99 38.68
C ARG A 112 23.79 58.74 39.69
N GLY A 113 25.05 58.39 39.81
CA GLY A 113 26.02 59.01 40.72
C GLY A 113 26.62 58.02 41.73
N PRO A 114 27.41 58.58 42.70
CA PRO A 114 28.04 57.77 43.74
C PRO A 114 26.99 56.99 44.56
N ALA A 115 27.35 55.75 44.91
CA ALA A 115 26.57 54.85 45.72
C ALA A 115 27.45 54.26 46.84
N ASP A 116 26.83 53.76 47.90
CA ASP A 116 27.51 52.98 48.96
C ASP A 116 26.51 51.91 49.41
N LEU A 117 26.46 50.82 48.63
CA LEU A 117 25.52 49.75 48.84
C LEU A 117 26.25 48.40 48.84
N ASP A 118 25.98 47.59 49.82
CA ASP A 118 26.47 46.18 49.88
C ASP A 118 25.60 45.27 49.02
N ILE A 119 26.17 44.76 47.92
CA ILE A 119 25.52 43.81 47.04
C ILE A 119 26.20 42.42 47.10
N SER A 120 27.08 42.20 48.08
CA SER A 120 27.84 40.96 48.23
C SER A 120 26.96 39.69 48.25
N SER A 121 25.81 39.77 48.89
CA SER A 121 24.81 38.70 48.92
C SER A 121 24.09 38.46 47.60
N GLN A 122 24.24 39.39 46.67
CA GLN A 122 23.61 39.33 45.33
C GLN A 122 24.62 38.91 44.24
N VAL A 123 25.93 39.00 44.50
CA VAL A 123 26.99 38.58 43.54
C VAL A 123 27.11 37.07 43.59
N GLY A 124 26.45 36.38 42.75
CA GLY A 124 26.38 34.90 42.76
C GLY A 124 27.71 34.20 42.39
N ASN A 125 27.89 33.01 42.94
CA ASN A 125 29.12 32.16 42.82
C ASN A 125 29.23 31.41 41.48
N THR A 126 28.33 31.54 40.55
CA THR A 126 28.33 30.78 39.29
C THR A 126 28.94 31.58 38.15
N ARG A 127 30.19 31.33 37.84
CA ARG A 127 30.95 31.95 36.75
C ARG A 127 31.01 31.05 35.53
N ARG A 128 30.36 31.46 34.43
CA ARG A 128 30.72 31.01 33.09
C ARG A 128 31.12 32.23 32.26
N GLY A 129 32.42 32.35 31.96
CA GLY A 129 32.94 33.39 31.07
C GLY A 129 32.81 34.83 31.59
N GLY A 130 32.78 35.06 32.89
CA GLY A 130 32.74 36.40 33.50
C GLY A 130 31.37 37.09 33.46
N LEU A 131 30.38 36.53 32.79
CA LEU A 131 29.01 37.05 32.68
C LEU A 131 28.01 36.17 33.42
N VAL A 132 27.22 36.74 34.32
CA VAL A 132 26.20 36.06 35.11
C VAL A 132 24.87 36.79 34.93
N VAL A 133 23.82 36.03 34.67
CA VAL A 133 22.42 36.55 34.62
C VAL A 133 21.66 36.03 35.83
N ARG A 134 20.98 36.88 36.56
CA ARG A 134 20.20 36.49 37.75
C ARG A 134 18.96 37.38 37.94
N MET A 135 17.99 36.89 38.62
CA MET A 135 16.91 37.68 39.17
C MET A 135 17.27 38.20 40.55
N GLY A 136 17.01 39.46 40.82
CA GLY A 136 17.24 40.07 42.10
C GLY A 136 16.32 41.28 42.29
N ARG A 137 16.50 41.91 43.43
CA ARG A 137 15.91 43.23 43.63
C ARG A 137 16.95 44.30 43.33
N SER A 138 16.59 45.29 42.53
CA SER A 138 17.48 46.43 42.33
C SER A 138 17.88 47.02 43.69
N ALA A 139 19.18 47.06 43.97
CA ALA A 139 19.69 47.61 45.24
C ALA A 139 19.25 49.09 45.45
N MET A 140 19.04 49.81 44.36
CA MET A 140 18.59 51.21 44.38
C MET A 140 17.10 51.41 44.42
N MET A 141 16.32 50.55 43.75
CA MET A 141 14.88 50.77 43.59
C MET A 141 14.00 49.76 44.34
N GLY A 142 14.57 48.69 44.88
CA GLY A 142 13.84 47.62 45.59
C GLY A 142 12.90 46.80 44.69
N THR A 143 12.86 47.07 43.40
CA THR A 143 11.99 46.36 42.44
C THR A 143 12.60 45.08 41.93
N PRO A 144 11.82 44.03 41.63
CA PRO A 144 12.29 42.87 40.91
C PRO A 144 12.97 43.26 39.61
N SER A 145 14.15 42.75 39.33
CA SER A 145 14.96 43.18 38.20
C SER A 145 15.83 42.01 37.70
N ILE A 146 16.09 42.00 36.39
CA ILE A 146 17.10 41.14 35.80
C ILE A 146 18.44 41.84 35.93
N ILE A 147 19.39 41.18 36.58
CA ILE A 147 20.73 41.73 36.78
C ILE A 147 21.66 40.91 35.91
N VAL A 148 22.33 41.60 34.98
CA VAL A 148 23.38 41.05 34.13
C VAL A 148 24.72 41.58 34.66
N ASP A 149 25.52 40.69 35.12
CA ASP A 149 26.76 40.99 35.84
C ASP A 149 27.98 40.53 35.02
N ASN A 150 29.01 41.36 34.92
CA ASN A 150 30.28 41.04 34.28
C ASN A 150 31.40 41.31 35.26
N SER A 151 31.90 40.27 35.93
CA SER A 151 32.94 40.39 36.96
C SER A 151 34.30 39.96 36.45
N ARG A 152 35.37 40.54 37.08
CA ARG A 152 36.76 40.11 36.96
C ARG A 152 37.08 38.97 37.94
N ASP A 153 38.28 38.41 37.80
CA ASP A 153 38.76 37.36 38.70
C ASP A 153 39.03 37.86 40.15
N ASP A 154 39.26 39.17 40.33
CA ASP A 154 39.41 39.81 41.64
C ASP A 154 38.10 40.09 42.36
N GLY A 155 36.96 39.73 41.74
CA GLY A 155 35.63 39.92 42.27
C GLY A 155 35.01 41.28 42.02
N ALA A 156 35.77 42.24 41.49
CA ALA A 156 35.23 43.55 41.09
C ALA A 156 34.51 43.43 39.74
N GLY A 157 33.47 44.22 39.52
CA GLY A 157 32.67 44.10 38.30
C GLY A 157 31.81 45.30 37.95
N ILE A 158 31.09 45.09 36.86
CA ILE A 158 30.09 46.03 36.34
C ILE A 158 28.78 45.26 36.13
N ASP A 159 27.69 45.79 36.68
CA ASP A 159 26.35 45.23 36.53
C ASP A 159 25.42 46.15 35.75
N ALA A 160 24.46 45.53 35.06
CA ALA A 160 23.34 46.21 34.45
C ALA A 160 22.03 45.68 35.00
N VAL A 161 21.18 46.56 35.43
CA VAL A 161 19.86 46.29 35.98
C VAL A 161 18.80 46.54 34.89
N ALA A 162 18.11 45.50 34.45
CA ALA A 162 17.11 45.54 33.42
C ALA A 162 15.70 45.25 34.01
N ASP A 163 14.66 45.80 33.36
CA ASP A 163 13.27 45.55 33.74
C ASP A 163 12.80 44.19 33.24
N PRO A 164 12.29 43.28 34.08
CA PRO A 164 11.66 42.06 33.64
C PRO A 164 10.46 42.27 32.70
N ALA A 165 9.74 43.38 32.82
CA ALA A 165 8.61 43.70 31.96
C ALA A 165 8.98 43.84 30.46
N LEU A 166 10.25 44.09 30.17
CA LEU A 166 10.73 44.13 28.79
C LEU A 166 10.70 42.75 28.07
N PHE A 167 10.65 41.64 28.82
CA PHE A 167 10.36 40.35 28.26
C PHE A 167 8.89 40.20 27.80
N ASP A 168 7.99 41.11 28.18
CA ASP A 168 6.60 41.10 27.68
C ASP A 168 6.51 41.43 26.20
N GLU A 169 7.42 42.29 25.71
CA GLU A 169 7.49 42.63 24.28
C GLU A 169 8.14 41.55 23.45
N LEU A 170 8.93 40.65 24.09
CA LEU A 170 9.61 39.56 23.44
C LEU A 170 8.76 38.29 23.29
N ALA A 171 7.66 38.18 24.05
CA ALA A 171 6.70 37.12 23.88
C ALA A 171 5.92 37.37 22.58
N ALA A 172 6.41 36.84 21.47
CA ALA A 172 5.60 36.75 20.24
C ALA A 172 4.21 36.21 20.61
N PRO A 173 3.14 36.76 20.03
CA PRO A 173 1.79 36.32 20.36
C PRO A 173 1.73 34.81 20.15
N LEU A 174 1.63 34.07 21.24
CA LEU A 174 1.40 32.64 21.18
C LEU A 174 0.02 32.52 20.53
N ASN A 175 0.00 32.06 19.27
CA ASN A 175 -1.24 31.85 18.49
C ASN A 175 -2.11 30.70 19.05
N PHE A 176 -2.11 30.53 20.36
CA PHE A 176 -2.90 29.53 21.08
C PHE A 176 -3.80 30.24 22.09
N GLU A 177 -5.09 29.94 22.09
CA GLU A 177 -6.10 30.58 22.97
C GLU A 177 -5.83 30.42 24.49
N SER A 178 -4.91 29.51 24.89
CA SER A 178 -4.58 29.28 26.30
C SER A 178 -3.19 28.68 26.39
N ALA A 179 -2.15 29.45 26.08
CA ALA A 179 -0.77 29.01 26.23
C ALA A 179 -0.07 29.76 27.36
N SER A 180 0.80 29.08 28.09
CA SER A 180 1.72 29.66 29.06
C SER A 180 3.16 29.51 28.55
N LEU A 181 3.91 30.61 28.56
CA LEU A 181 5.34 30.64 28.28
C LEU A 181 6.07 30.99 29.57
N GLN A 182 6.96 30.14 30.00
CA GLN A 182 7.86 30.37 31.12
C GLN A 182 9.31 30.41 30.63
N VAL A 183 10.03 31.48 31.00
CA VAL A 183 11.48 31.57 30.78
C VAL A 183 12.15 31.48 32.15
N VAL A 184 12.96 30.45 32.35
CA VAL A 184 13.64 30.16 33.62
C VAL A 184 15.16 30.07 33.42
N LEU A 185 15.91 30.43 34.44
CA LEU A 185 17.33 30.10 34.52
C LEU A 185 17.52 28.62 34.87
N SER A 186 18.72 28.10 34.67
CA SER A 186 19.04 26.68 34.98
C SER A 186 18.92 26.33 36.46
N ASP A 187 19.01 27.32 37.37
CA ASP A 187 18.78 27.17 38.80
C ASP A 187 17.27 27.11 39.17
N GLY A 188 16.37 27.18 38.16
CA GLY A 188 14.94 27.16 38.36
C GLY A 188 14.33 28.55 38.64
N THR A 189 15.14 29.61 38.65
CA THR A 189 14.65 30.97 38.87
C THR A 189 13.79 31.43 37.69
N LEU A 190 12.55 31.79 37.94
CA LEU A 190 11.62 32.31 36.93
C LEU A 190 12.03 33.74 36.55
N LEU A 191 12.45 33.94 35.30
CA LEU A 191 12.70 35.25 34.72
C LEU A 191 11.41 35.91 34.28
N ARG A 192 10.53 35.13 33.65
CA ARG A 192 9.27 35.61 33.12
C ARG A 192 8.24 34.48 32.96
N GLU A 193 6.99 34.87 33.20
CA GLU A 193 5.81 34.09 32.82
C GLU A 193 4.89 35.00 31.98
N ALA A 194 4.50 34.50 30.80
CA ALA A 194 3.59 35.18 29.89
C ALA A 194 2.48 34.21 29.46
N GLY A 195 1.31 34.73 29.15
CA GLY A 195 0.15 33.95 28.73
C GLY A 195 -0.91 33.78 29.83
N GLN A 196 -1.91 32.97 29.56
CA GLN A 196 -3.02 32.74 30.48
C GLN A 196 -2.73 31.49 31.35
N PRO A 197 -3.19 31.49 32.62
CA PRO A 197 -3.16 30.29 33.44
C PRO A 197 -3.92 29.17 32.73
N LEU A 198 -3.32 27.98 32.68
CA LEU A 198 -3.95 26.80 32.11
C LEU A 198 -5.20 26.46 32.94
N ALA A 199 -6.36 26.49 32.31
CA ALA A 199 -7.57 25.98 32.94
C ALA A 199 -7.43 24.49 33.16
N ASP A 200 -7.79 24.00 34.34
CA ASP A 200 -7.82 22.57 34.64
C ASP A 200 -8.98 21.91 33.87
N MET A 201 -8.68 21.37 32.71
CA MET A 201 -9.65 20.71 31.83
C MET A 201 -9.60 19.18 31.93
N GLY A 202 -8.99 18.63 32.97
CA GLY A 202 -8.94 17.17 33.21
C GLY A 202 -8.07 16.38 32.21
N VAL A 203 -7.37 17.05 31.30
CA VAL A 203 -6.40 16.45 30.37
C VAL A 203 -5.03 17.03 30.67
N ALA A 204 -4.03 16.17 30.82
CA ALA A 204 -2.68 16.59 31.13
C ALA A 204 -2.17 17.62 30.09
N PRO A 205 -1.54 18.73 30.55
CA PRO A 205 -0.99 19.74 29.66
C PRO A 205 0.21 19.18 28.88
N ILE A 206 0.40 19.71 27.68
CA ILE A 206 1.54 19.39 26.83
C ILE A 206 2.56 20.52 26.97
N SER A 207 3.78 20.17 27.43
CA SER A 207 4.86 21.13 27.64
C SER A 207 6.05 20.79 26.77
N LEU A 208 6.64 21.80 26.15
CA LEU A 208 7.85 21.66 25.36
C LEU A 208 8.86 22.74 25.78
N SER A 209 10.12 22.36 25.88
CA SER A 209 11.16 23.25 26.37
C SER A 209 12.33 23.35 25.38
N TRP A 210 12.90 24.55 25.29
CA TRP A 210 14.11 24.82 24.52
C TRP A 210 15.12 25.56 25.41
N SER A 211 16.41 25.20 25.31
CA SER A 211 17.47 25.79 26.13
C SER A 211 18.39 26.64 25.28
N SER A 212 18.83 27.78 25.83
CA SER A 212 19.85 28.61 25.21
C SER A 212 21.20 27.88 25.15
N ARG A 213 21.96 28.17 24.11
CA ARG A 213 23.38 27.76 23.99
C ARG A 213 24.35 28.80 24.51
N LYS A 214 23.88 30.04 24.75
CA LYS A 214 24.69 31.18 25.11
C LYS A 214 24.59 31.53 26.59
N PHE A 215 23.37 31.54 27.07
CA PHE A 215 23.03 31.86 28.45
C PHE A 215 22.37 30.67 29.12
N ASP A 216 22.47 30.61 30.43
CA ASP A 216 21.98 29.49 31.21
C ASP A 216 20.45 29.64 31.47
N LEU A 217 19.69 29.69 30.37
CA LEU A 217 18.23 29.88 30.38
C LEU A 217 17.50 28.84 29.53
N LYS A 218 16.24 28.61 29.87
CA LYS A 218 15.33 27.67 29.23
C LYS A 218 13.96 28.32 29.09
N ALA A 219 13.40 28.25 27.89
CA ALA A 219 11.98 28.57 27.67
C ALA A 219 11.14 27.31 27.63
N THR A 220 10.01 27.32 28.31
CA THR A 220 9.03 26.23 28.30
C THR A 220 7.68 26.81 27.86
N VAL A 221 7.13 26.26 26.79
CA VAL A 221 5.79 26.56 26.31
C VAL A 221 4.87 25.43 26.73
N THR A 222 3.76 25.76 27.36
CA THR A 222 2.77 24.78 27.84
C THR A 222 1.40 25.15 27.29
N VAL A 223 0.69 24.15 26.76
CA VAL A 223 -0.68 24.29 26.24
C VAL A 223 -1.59 23.24 26.86
N PRO A 224 -2.91 23.45 26.90
CA PRO A 224 -3.85 22.43 27.32
C PRO A 224 -3.74 21.18 26.42
N GLY A 225 -3.85 20.00 27.01
CA GLY A 225 -3.81 18.74 26.25
C GLY A 225 -4.94 18.62 25.22
N THR A 226 -5.99 19.43 25.36
CA THR A 226 -7.08 19.55 24.37
C THR A 226 -6.69 20.29 23.09
N SER A 227 -5.56 20.98 23.04
CA SER A 227 -5.10 21.73 21.87
C SER A 227 -4.89 20.84 20.64
N VAL A 228 -4.49 19.58 20.83
CA VAL A 228 -4.41 18.57 19.76
C VAL A 228 -5.78 18.34 19.09
N TRP A 229 -6.86 18.34 19.88
CA TRP A 229 -8.21 18.12 19.36
C TRP A 229 -8.69 19.25 18.45
N VAL A 230 -8.27 20.48 18.70
CA VAL A 230 -8.61 21.64 17.86
C VAL A 230 -8.00 21.46 16.47
N LEU A 231 -6.71 21.10 16.41
CA LEU A 231 -6.02 20.81 15.15
C LEU A 231 -6.58 19.56 14.48
N PHE A 232 -6.81 18.50 15.23
CA PHE A 232 -7.41 17.26 14.70
C PHE A 232 -8.76 17.49 14.03
N ARG A 233 -9.63 18.34 14.64
CA ARG A 233 -10.95 18.65 14.06
C ARG A 233 -10.83 19.38 12.73
N SER A 234 -9.87 20.28 12.56
CA SER A 234 -9.66 20.97 11.28
C SER A 234 -9.16 20.02 10.19
N GLU A 235 -8.23 19.13 10.54
CA GLU A 235 -7.74 18.09 9.63
C GLU A 235 -8.84 17.08 9.28
N LEU A 236 -9.62 16.66 10.25
CA LEU A 236 -10.76 15.75 10.04
C LEU A 236 -11.83 16.38 9.13
N ALA A 237 -12.08 17.67 9.20
CA ALA A 237 -13.02 18.35 8.30
C ALA A 237 -12.53 18.31 6.85
N LEU A 238 -11.22 18.42 6.63
CA LEU A 238 -10.61 18.39 5.29
C LEU A 238 -10.53 16.97 4.72
N PHE A 239 -10.05 15.98 5.49
CA PHE A 239 -9.79 14.62 5.01
C PHE A 239 -10.91 13.63 5.33
N GLY A 240 -11.78 13.93 6.30
CA GLY A 240 -12.86 13.02 6.70
C GLY A 240 -13.89 12.80 5.60
N THR A 241 -14.18 13.82 4.80
CA THR A 241 -15.07 13.71 3.64
C THR A 241 -14.52 12.77 2.59
N ALA A 242 -13.21 12.82 2.31
CA ALA A 242 -12.53 11.89 1.41
C ALA A 242 -12.59 10.45 1.94
N GLY A 243 -12.45 10.26 3.25
CA GLY A 243 -12.58 8.96 3.90
C GLY A 243 -13.96 8.34 3.74
N VAL A 244 -15.00 9.13 3.92
CA VAL A 244 -16.39 8.69 3.73
C VAL A 244 -16.67 8.33 2.27
N ILE A 245 -16.21 9.14 1.31
CA ILE A 245 -16.37 8.87 -0.12
C ILE A 245 -15.63 7.57 -0.50
N LEU A 246 -14.39 7.40 -0.05
CA LEU A 246 -13.63 6.18 -0.31
C LEU A 246 -14.30 4.94 0.29
N SER A 247 -14.79 5.04 1.53
CA SER A 247 -15.55 3.95 2.17
C SER A 247 -16.81 3.61 1.39
N ALA A 248 -17.59 4.61 0.98
CA ALA A 248 -18.80 4.39 0.19
C ALA A 248 -18.49 3.71 -1.16
N LEU A 249 -17.42 4.13 -1.84
CA LEU A 249 -16.96 3.52 -3.09
C LEU A 249 -16.53 2.06 -2.88
N LEU A 250 -15.75 1.78 -1.83
CA LEU A 250 -15.30 0.42 -1.52
C LEU A 250 -16.48 -0.49 -1.12
N VAL A 251 -17.42 0.01 -0.34
CA VAL A 251 -18.66 -0.72 -0.01
C VAL A 251 -19.46 -1.00 -1.28
N TRP A 252 -19.61 -0.03 -2.16
CA TRP A 252 -20.33 -0.21 -3.43
C TRP A 252 -19.66 -1.27 -4.33
N VAL A 253 -18.33 -1.22 -4.49
CA VAL A 253 -17.58 -2.21 -5.27
C VAL A 253 -17.67 -3.60 -4.66
N THR A 254 -17.51 -3.72 -3.33
CA THR A 254 -17.56 -5.03 -2.64
C THR A 254 -18.95 -5.62 -2.69
N THR A 255 -19.99 -4.84 -2.44
CA THR A 255 -21.39 -5.30 -2.52
C THR A 255 -21.77 -5.72 -3.93
N ARG A 256 -21.36 -4.96 -4.96
CA ARG A 256 -21.56 -5.40 -6.36
C ARG A 256 -20.90 -6.74 -6.65
N ARG A 257 -19.64 -6.91 -6.30
CA ARG A 257 -18.92 -8.19 -6.51
C ARG A 257 -19.59 -9.37 -5.81
N VAL A 258 -20.01 -9.17 -4.57
CA VAL A 258 -20.72 -10.22 -3.80
C VAL A 258 -22.06 -10.56 -4.45
N THR A 259 -22.83 -9.55 -4.87
CA THR A 259 -24.14 -9.76 -5.50
C THR A 259 -24.01 -10.46 -6.86
N ASP A 260 -23.04 -10.06 -7.69
CA ASP A 260 -22.79 -10.71 -8.98
C ASP A 260 -22.37 -12.18 -8.82
N ARG A 261 -21.50 -12.51 -7.85
CA ARG A 261 -21.12 -13.90 -7.55
C ARG A 261 -22.33 -14.75 -7.13
N GLN A 262 -23.15 -14.24 -6.24
CA GLN A 262 -24.35 -14.95 -5.80
C GLN A 262 -25.37 -15.12 -6.93
N PHE A 263 -25.54 -14.11 -7.77
CA PHE A 263 -26.38 -14.16 -8.95
C PHE A 263 -25.90 -15.21 -9.93
N LEU A 264 -24.62 -15.22 -10.29
CA LEU A 264 -24.04 -16.19 -11.22
C LEU A 264 -24.09 -17.62 -10.67
N SER A 265 -23.83 -17.85 -9.38
CA SER A 265 -23.93 -19.17 -8.77
C SER A 265 -25.35 -19.74 -8.81
N ARG A 266 -26.36 -18.91 -8.51
CA ARG A 266 -27.78 -19.32 -8.61
C ARG A 266 -28.20 -19.51 -10.06
N GLY A 267 -27.76 -18.60 -10.94
CA GLY A 267 -28.02 -18.66 -12.39
C GLY A 267 -27.45 -19.92 -13.01
N LEU A 268 -26.19 -20.27 -12.71
CA LEU A 268 -25.54 -21.46 -13.26
C LEU A 268 -26.28 -22.76 -12.88
N LYS A 269 -26.79 -22.83 -11.66
CA LYS A 269 -27.64 -23.96 -11.21
C LYS A 269 -28.94 -24.07 -11.99
N ALA A 270 -29.50 -22.93 -12.43
CA ALA A 270 -30.66 -22.90 -13.30
C ALA A 270 -30.30 -23.21 -14.77
N ALA A 271 -29.17 -22.71 -15.24
CA ALA A 271 -28.65 -22.90 -16.59
C ALA A 271 -28.47 -24.37 -16.96
N LEU A 272 -27.95 -25.19 -16.01
CA LEU A 272 -27.82 -26.64 -16.17
C LEU A 272 -29.18 -27.32 -16.49
N ARG A 273 -30.31 -26.75 -16.04
CA ARG A 273 -31.65 -27.29 -16.26
C ARG A 273 -32.37 -26.68 -17.45
N ARG A 274 -32.02 -25.41 -17.79
CA ARG A 274 -32.78 -24.61 -18.79
C ARG A 274 -32.15 -24.59 -20.18
N ARG A 275 -31.15 -25.40 -20.45
CA ARG A 275 -30.42 -25.43 -21.74
C ARG A 275 -29.78 -24.07 -22.10
N GLU A 276 -29.29 -23.34 -21.09
CA GLU A 276 -28.60 -22.07 -21.28
C GLU A 276 -27.08 -22.26 -21.52
N LEU A 277 -26.60 -23.51 -21.34
CA LEU A 277 -25.21 -23.87 -21.61
C LEU A 277 -25.07 -24.44 -23.02
N GLU A 278 -23.99 -24.08 -23.68
CA GLU A 278 -23.61 -24.54 -25.01
C GLU A 278 -22.15 -25.01 -24.99
N VAL A 279 -21.73 -25.83 -25.96
CA VAL A 279 -20.34 -26.24 -26.14
C VAL A 279 -19.84 -25.73 -27.47
N HIS A 280 -18.70 -25.07 -27.44
CA HIS A 280 -17.96 -24.72 -28.64
C HIS A 280 -16.66 -25.53 -28.67
N TYR A 281 -16.26 -25.93 -29.86
CA TYR A 281 -15.11 -26.78 -30.11
C TYR A 281 -13.99 -25.97 -30.73
N HIS A 282 -12.86 -25.87 -30.05
CA HIS A 282 -11.68 -25.17 -30.57
C HIS A 282 -10.79 -26.17 -31.31
N PRO A 283 -10.59 -26.06 -32.63
CA PRO A 283 -9.87 -27.04 -33.40
C PRO A 283 -8.43 -27.25 -32.94
N LEU A 284 -8.04 -28.51 -32.78
CA LEU A 284 -6.66 -28.94 -32.54
C LEU A 284 -6.06 -29.41 -33.86
N ILE A 285 -4.96 -28.78 -34.26
CA ILE A 285 -4.32 -29.01 -35.55
C ILE A 285 -2.99 -29.75 -35.36
N ASP A 286 -2.82 -30.84 -36.07
CA ASP A 286 -1.51 -31.42 -36.36
C ASP A 286 -0.80 -30.49 -37.33
N ILE A 287 0.12 -29.69 -36.82
CA ILE A 287 0.80 -28.65 -37.62
C ILE A 287 1.94 -29.21 -38.47
N GLN A 288 2.31 -30.48 -38.33
CA GLN A 288 3.26 -31.13 -39.21
C GLN A 288 2.58 -31.62 -40.49
N ASN A 289 1.31 -32.05 -40.39
CA ASN A 289 0.55 -32.62 -41.50
C ASN A 289 -0.63 -31.74 -41.95
N ASP A 290 -0.80 -30.58 -41.37
CA ASP A 290 -1.89 -29.64 -41.67
C ASP A 290 -3.29 -30.27 -41.56
N ARG A 291 -3.56 -31.04 -40.50
CA ARG A 291 -4.83 -31.78 -40.33
C ARG A 291 -5.48 -31.42 -38.99
N CYS A 292 -6.78 -31.26 -38.99
CA CYS A 292 -7.56 -31.18 -37.77
C CYS A 292 -7.66 -32.59 -37.14
N VAL A 293 -7.03 -32.79 -35.99
CA VAL A 293 -6.93 -34.10 -35.30
C VAL A 293 -7.76 -34.16 -34.02
N GLY A 294 -8.40 -33.05 -33.66
CA GLY A 294 -9.20 -33.01 -32.45
C GLY A 294 -9.81 -31.65 -32.21
N ALA A 295 -10.35 -31.48 -31.02
CA ALA A 295 -10.82 -30.19 -30.52
C ALA A 295 -10.81 -30.11 -29.00
N GLU A 296 -10.66 -28.93 -28.48
CA GLU A 296 -10.95 -28.64 -27.06
C GLU A 296 -12.42 -28.24 -26.89
N ALA A 297 -13.13 -28.90 -25.98
CA ALA A 297 -14.53 -28.64 -25.67
C ALA A 297 -14.65 -27.50 -24.65
N LEU A 298 -15.06 -26.36 -25.11
CA LEU A 298 -15.18 -25.13 -24.33
C LEU A 298 -16.63 -24.81 -24.02
N ILE A 299 -16.98 -24.80 -22.74
CA ILE A 299 -18.33 -24.44 -22.29
C ILE A 299 -18.61 -22.95 -22.51
N ARG A 300 -19.84 -22.63 -22.92
CA ARG A 300 -20.36 -21.28 -23.09
C ARG A 300 -21.68 -21.16 -22.36
N TRP A 301 -21.94 -20.01 -21.72
CA TRP A 301 -23.21 -19.76 -21.04
C TRP A 301 -23.95 -18.61 -21.70
N ARG A 302 -25.06 -18.95 -22.36
CA ARG A 302 -25.96 -17.97 -22.99
C ARG A 302 -27.05 -17.59 -21.99
N HIS A 303 -26.74 -16.57 -21.17
CA HIS A 303 -27.68 -16.08 -20.16
C HIS A 303 -28.81 -15.26 -20.81
N PRO A 304 -30.09 -15.48 -20.46
CA PRO A 304 -31.22 -14.80 -21.11
C PRO A 304 -31.16 -13.27 -21.07
N GLU A 305 -30.66 -12.70 -19.95
CA GLU A 305 -30.61 -11.25 -19.73
C GLU A 305 -29.22 -10.64 -20.00
N ARG A 306 -28.14 -11.43 -19.89
CA ARG A 306 -26.75 -10.92 -20.01
C ARG A 306 -26.06 -11.34 -21.31
N GLY A 307 -26.75 -12.08 -22.17
CA GLY A 307 -26.13 -12.61 -23.37
C GLY A 307 -25.07 -13.67 -23.08
N LEU A 308 -23.99 -13.68 -23.83
CA LEU A 308 -22.90 -14.65 -23.67
C LEU A 308 -22.02 -14.31 -22.46
N VAL A 309 -22.12 -15.11 -21.38
CA VAL A 309 -21.28 -15.01 -20.19
C VAL A 309 -19.98 -15.77 -20.42
N ARG A 310 -18.86 -15.11 -20.24
CA ARG A 310 -17.52 -15.69 -20.46
C ARG A 310 -17.17 -16.73 -19.40
N PRO A 311 -16.44 -17.82 -19.75
CA PRO A 311 -16.05 -18.88 -18.83
C PRO A 311 -15.25 -18.38 -17.64
N ASP A 312 -14.33 -17.42 -17.84
CA ASP A 312 -13.50 -16.81 -16.79
C ASP A 312 -14.31 -16.15 -15.67
N LEU A 313 -15.58 -15.79 -15.92
CA LEU A 313 -16.48 -15.21 -14.92
C LEU A 313 -17.23 -16.27 -14.11
N PHE A 314 -17.65 -17.40 -14.72
CA PHE A 314 -18.50 -18.35 -14.02
C PHE A 314 -17.80 -19.66 -13.60
N ILE A 315 -16.72 -20.07 -14.27
CA ILE A 315 -15.95 -21.28 -13.90
C ILE A 315 -15.37 -21.16 -12.48
N PRO A 316 -14.69 -20.05 -12.09
CA PRO A 316 -14.22 -19.90 -10.70
C PRO A 316 -15.34 -19.98 -9.67
N ILE A 317 -16.53 -19.46 -10.00
CA ILE A 317 -17.71 -19.53 -9.12
C ILE A 317 -18.24 -20.97 -9.05
N ALA A 318 -18.22 -21.71 -10.17
CA ALA A 318 -18.58 -23.11 -10.21
C ALA A 318 -17.63 -23.96 -9.34
N GLU A 319 -16.33 -23.68 -9.37
CA GLU A 319 -15.32 -24.35 -8.53
C GLU A 319 -15.54 -24.07 -7.05
N GLU A 320 -15.66 -22.78 -6.67
CA GLU A 320 -15.89 -22.36 -5.27
C GLU A 320 -17.18 -22.95 -4.68
N SER A 321 -18.20 -23.15 -5.51
CA SER A 321 -19.52 -23.65 -5.09
C SER A 321 -19.74 -25.15 -5.32
N GLU A 322 -18.70 -25.87 -5.73
CA GLU A 322 -18.74 -27.31 -6.11
C GLU A 322 -19.73 -27.61 -7.27
N LEU A 323 -20.24 -26.58 -7.94
CA LEU A 323 -21.08 -26.72 -9.13
C LEU A 323 -20.26 -27.17 -10.35
N ILE A 324 -18.95 -27.10 -10.29
CA ILE A 324 -18.08 -27.54 -11.38
C ILE A 324 -18.29 -29.03 -11.68
N ILE A 325 -18.54 -29.86 -10.68
CA ILE A 325 -18.78 -31.32 -10.87
C ILE A 325 -20.00 -31.56 -11.76
N PRO A 326 -21.21 -31.06 -11.44
CA PRO A 326 -22.36 -31.23 -12.34
C PRO A 326 -22.22 -30.48 -13.66
N VAL A 327 -21.46 -29.39 -13.73
CA VAL A 327 -21.14 -28.67 -14.98
C VAL A 327 -20.27 -29.55 -15.89
N THR A 328 -19.20 -30.13 -15.39
CA THR A 328 -18.34 -31.01 -16.18
C THR A 328 -19.08 -32.27 -16.63
N ARG A 329 -19.93 -32.85 -15.76
CA ARG A 329 -20.78 -34.00 -16.14
C ARG A 329 -21.74 -33.61 -17.25
N TRP A 330 -22.33 -32.43 -17.20
CA TRP A 330 -23.18 -31.88 -18.27
C TRP A 330 -22.38 -31.71 -19.56
N LEU A 331 -21.18 -31.13 -19.49
CA LEU A 331 -20.26 -30.94 -20.63
C LEU A 331 -19.95 -32.28 -21.30
N MET A 332 -19.54 -33.29 -20.53
CA MET A 332 -19.23 -34.62 -21.04
C MET A 332 -20.44 -35.28 -21.75
N ASN A 333 -21.63 -35.19 -21.16
CA ASN A 333 -22.83 -35.70 -21.82
C ASN A 333 -23.13 -34.94 -23.12
N ARG A 334 -22.97 -33.62 -23.12
CA ARG A 334 -23.18 -32.82 -24.32
C ARG A 334 -22.16 -33.14 -25.42
N VAL A 335 -20.90 -33.28 -25.08
CA VAL A 335 -19.84 -33.72 -26.00
C VAL A 335 -20.18 -35.09 -26.61
N ARG A 336 -20.58 -36.06 -25.79
CA ARG A 336 -21.03 -37.38 -26.28
C ARG A 336 -22.16 -37.22 -27.30
N ASP A 337 -23.21 -36.46 -26.96
CA ASP A 337 -24.40 -36.29 -27.80
C ASP A 337 -24.05 -35.54 -29.11
N ASP A 338 -23.17 -34.55 -29.06
CA ASP A 338 -22.74 -33.79 -30.23
C ASP A 338 -21.96 -34.61 -31.25
N PHE A 339 -21.25 -35.63 -30.80
CA PHE A 339 -20.47 -36.52 -31.70
C PHE A 339 -21.16 -37.87 -31.92
N GLU A 340 -22.35 -38.13 -31.41
CA GLU A 340 -23.10 -39.34 -31.68
C GLU A 340 -23.45 -39.44 -33.20
N GLY A 341 -23.07 -40.52 -33.85
CA GLY A 341 -23.30 -40.73 -35.27
C GLY A 341 -22.38 -39.99 -36.24
N ILE A 342 -21.37 -39.26 -35.74
CA ILE A 342 -20.32 -38.63 -36.54
C ILE A 342 -19.17 -39.65 -36.70
N GLU A 343 -18.77 -39.97 -37.92
CA GLU A 343 -17.58 -40.77 -38.17
C GLU A 343 -16.31 -40.02 -37.81
N LEU A 344 -15.59 -40.53 -36.82
CA LEU A 344 -14.36 -39.95 -36.30
C LEU A 344 -13.16 -40.85 -36.65
N PRO A 345 -12.04 -40.30 -37.11
CA PRO A 345 -10.77 -41.04 -37.21
C PRO A 345 -10.35 -41.61 -35.86
N ARG A 346 -9.62 -42.69 -35.82
CA ARG A 346 -9.12 -43.30 -34.55
C ARG A 346 -8.19 -42.38 -33.78
N GLU A 347 -7.49 -41.50 -34.49
CA GLU A 347 -6.52 -40.52 -33.95
C GLU A 347 -7.21 -39.22 -33.51
N PHE A 348 -8.54 -39.16 -33.61
CA PHE A 348 -9.29 -37.97 -33.23
C PHE A 348 -9.45 -37.88 -31.73
N HIS A 349 -9.14 -36.69 -31.14
CA HIS A 349 -9.21 -36.47 -29.71
C HIS A 349 -10.13 -35.31 -29.37
N ILE A 350 -10.84 -35.40 -28.24
CA ILE A 350 -11.58 -34.31 -27.64
C ILE A 350 -10.99 -34.02 -26.25
N SER A 351 -10.50 -32.80 -26.08
CA SER A 351 -9.99 -32.31 -24.79
C SER A 351 -11.14 -31.79 -23.92
N ILE A 352 -11.09 -32.15 -22.64
CA ILE A 352 -12.05 -31.72 -21.61
C ILE A 352 -11.29 -31.22 -20.38
N ASN A 353 -11.53 -29.97 -20.01
CA ASN A 353 -10.96 -29.36 -18.83
C ASN A 353 -11.55 -29.94 -17.54
N LEU A 354 -10.70 -30.35 -16.60
CA LEU A 354 -11.06 -30.87 -15.29
C LEU A 354 -10.55 -29.97 -14.17
N ALA A 355 -11.43 -29.61 -13.27
CA ALA A 355 -11.06 -28.84 -12.08
C ALA A 355 -10.33 -29.71 -11.03
N PRO A 356 -9.40 -29.15 -10.23
CA PRO A 356 -8.64 -29.89 -9.23
C PRO A 356 -9.47 -30.70 -8.24
N ILE A 357 -10.69 -30.24 -7.92
CA ILE A 357 -11.59 -30.93 -7.00
C ILE A 357 -12.04 -32.31 -7.53
N GLN A 358 -12.05 -32.52 -8.87
CA GLN A 358 -12.52 -33.75 -9.50
C GLN A 358 -11.49 -34.90 -9.42
N PHE A 359 -10.26 -34.59 -9.04
CA PHE A 359 -9.21 -35.57 -8.81
C PHE A 359 -9.12 -36.04 -7.34
N LYS A 360 -10.01 -35.57 -6.46
CA LYS A 360 -10.01 -35.95 -5.03
C LYS A 360 -10.58 -37.35 -4.77
N ASP A 361 -11.41 -37.83 -5.68
CA ASP A 361 -12.04 -39.13 -5.60
C ASP A 361 -12.24 -39.74 -7.00
N THR A 362 -12.70 -40.98 -7.05
CA THR A 362 -12.89 -41.73 -8.31
C THR A 362 -14.20 -41.46 -9.03
N VAL A 363 -14.99 -40.48 -8.58
CA VAL A 363 -16.31 -40.15 -9.19
C VAL A 363 -16.15 -39.77 -10.66
N ILE A 364 -15.11 -39.04 -11.03
CA ILE A 364 -14.83 -38.69 -12.43
C ILE A 364 -14.53 -39.91 -13.30
N VAL A 365 -13.88 -40.94 -12.75
CA VAL A 365 -13.60 -42.22 -13.45
C VAL A 365 -14.92 -42.93 -13.78
N ASP A 366 -15.83 -43.00 -12.81
CA ASP A 366 -17.13 -43.63 -12.99
C ASP A 366 -18.01 -42.83 -13.97
N ASP A 367 -17.96 -41.50 -13.92
CA ASP A 367 -18.65 -40.63 -14.86
C ASP A 367 -18.17 -40.86 -16.30
N ILE A 368 -16.87 -40.86 -16.55
CA ILE A 368 -16.29 -41.10 -17.90
C ILE A 368 -16.69 -42.49 -18.39
N ARG A 369 -16.59 -43.50 -17.55
CA ARG A 369 -16.99 -44.87 -17.89
C ARG A 369 -18.46 -44.92 -18.27
N ALA A 370 -19.33 -44.34 -17.49
CA ALA A 370 -20.79 -44.38 -17.73
C ALA A 370 -21.21 -43.60 -18.98
N ILE A 371 -20.52 -42.49 -19.28
CA ILE A 371 -20.88 -41.59 -20.39
C ILE A 371 -20.35 -42.10 -21.74
N PHE A 372 -19.11 -42.57 -21.79
CA PHE A 372 -18.38 -42.82 -23.06
C PHE A 372 -18.15 -44.31 -23.41
N SER A 373 -18.32 -45.25 -22.45
CA SER A 373 -18.08 -46.67 -22.79
C SER A 373 -19.13 -47.19 -23.78
N GLY A 374 -18.69 -47.87 -24.82
CA GLY A 374 -19.52 -48.42 -25.88
C GLY A 374 -20.19 -47.35 -26.78
N ARG A 375 -19.67 -46.14 -26.78
CA ARG A 375 -20.14 -45.04 -27.63
C ARG A 375 -19.18 -44.79 -28.80
N ASN A 376 -19.62 -44.00 -29.76
CA ASN A 376 -18.81 -43.61 -30.92
C ASN A 376 -17.55 -42.86 -30.48
N LEU A 377 -17.69 -41.89 -29.58
CA LEU A 377 -16.55 -41.27 -28.90
C LEU A 377 -16.20 -42.12 -27.66
N SER A 378 -15.14 -42.93 -27.78
CA SER A 378 -14.68 -43.79 -26.70
C SER A 378 -13.79 -43.07 -25.69
N PRO A 379 -13.61 -43.59 -24.47
CA PRO A 379 -12.70 -42.99 -23.50
C PRO A 379 -11.28 -42.74 -24.02
N ALA A 380 -10.76 -43.63 -24.87
CA ALA A 380 -9.43 -43.51 -25.47
C ALA A 380 -9.29 -42.33 -26.45
N MET A 381 -10.40 -41.74 -26.87
CA MET A 381 -10.41 -40.52 -27.71
C MET A 381 -10.54 -39.24 -26.90
N LEU A 382 -10.50 -39.33 -25.57
CA LEU A 382 -10.52 -38.16 -24.71
C LEU A 382 -9.10 -37.76 -24.29
N VAL A 383 -8.91 -36.46 -24.15
CA VAL A 383 -7.76 -35.87 -23.45
C VAL A 383 -8.32 -35.07 -22.26
N LEU A 384 -7.87 -35.40 -21.07
CA LEU A 384 -8.31 -34.78 -19.84
C LEU A 384 -7.28 -33.75 -19.41
N GLU A 385 -7.67 -32.48 -19.38
CA GLU A 385 -6.76 -31.38 -19.10
C GLU A 385 -6.79 -31.03 -17.61
N ALA A 386 -5.63 -31.01 -16.97
CA ALA A 386 -5.43 -30.64 -15.57
C ALA A 386 -4.50 -29.43 -15.49
N THR A 387 -4.89 -28.37 -14.77
CA THR A 387 -4.02 -27.22 -14.54
C THR A 387 -2.90 -27.54 -13.54
N GLU A 388 -1.85 -26.72 -13.50
CA GLU A 388 -0.75 -26.80 -12.52
C GLU A 388 -1.20 -26.85 -11.05
N ARG A 389 -2.44 -26.47 -10.74
CA ARG A 389 -3.03 -26.50 -9.38
C ARG A 389 -3.52 -27.88 -8.96
N PHE A 390 -3.36 -28.86 -9.82
CA PHE A 390 -3.74 -30.24 -9.53
C PHE A 390 -2.89 -30.81 -8.38
N PRO A 391 -3.52 -31.33 -7.30
CA PRO A 391 -2.77 -31.93 -6.19
C PRO A 391 -2.21 -33.30 -6.59
N ILE A 392 -0.89 -33.44 -6.67
CA ILE A 392 -0.22 -34.72 -6.86
C ILE A 392 -0.02 -35.39 -5.50
N ASP A 393 -1.11 -35.64 -4.79
CA ASP A 393 -1.15 -36.50 -3.61
C ASP A 393 -1.51 -37.94 -3.99
N ASP A 394 -1.56 -38.84 -3.02
CA ASP A 394 -1.88 -40.25 -3.25
C ASP A 394 -3.31 -40.46 -3.82
N ALA A 395 -4.25 -39.55 -3.52
CA ALA A 395 -5.61 -39.63 -4.04
C ALA A 395 -5.63 -39.25 -5.52
N GLY A 396 -5.03 -38.09 -5.89
CA GLY A 396 -4.96 -37.65 -7.27
C GLY A 396 -4.21 -38.65 -8.17
N ARG A 397 -3.14 -39.24 -7.66
CA ARG A 397 -2.41 -40.28 -8.39
C ARG A 397 -3.27 -41.51 -8.69
N LYS A 398 -4.04 -42.00 -7.72
CA LYS A 398 -4.98 -43.12 -7.91
C LYS A 398 -6.05 -42.81 -8.96
N VAL A 399 -6.52 -41.59 -9.03
CA VAL A 399 -7.49 -41.15 -10.03
C VAL A 399 -6.84 -41.16 -11.42
N ILE A 400 -5.64 -40.57 -11.57
CA ILE A 400 -4.89 -40.59 -12.85
C ILE A 400 -4.64 -42.03 -13.32
N ASP A 401 -4.16 -42.92 -12.45
CA ASP A 401 -3.90 -44.32 -12.79
C ASP A 401 -5.18 -45.04 -13.24
N ALA A 402 -6.29 -44.78 -12.55
CA ALA A 402 -7.58 -45.35 -12.94
C ALA A 402 -8.09 -44.81 -14.29
N LEU A 403 -7.91 -43.51 -14.57
CA LEU A 403 -8.23 -42.92 -15.86
C LEU A 403 -7.40 -43.55 -16.99
N ARG A 404 -6.11 -43.66 -16.79
CA ARG A 404 -5.17 -44.30 -17.78
C ARG A 404 -5.57 -45.73 -18.15
N THR A 405 -6.08 -46.50 -17.20
CA THR A 405 -6.55 -47.87 -17.50
C THR A 405 -7.76 -47.91 -18.46
N MET A 406 -8.48 -46.79 -18.63
CA MET A 406 -9.57 -46.66 -19.59
C MET A 406 -9.14 -46.08 -20.94
N GLY A 407 -7.89 -45.55 -21.03
CA GLY A 407 -7.26 -45.08 -22.24
C GLY A 407 -7.27 -43.57 -22.54
N PRO A 408 -7.93 -42.68 -21.76
CA PRO A 408 -7.79 -41.24 -21.98
C PRO A 408 -6.35 -40.76 -21.88
N GLY A 409 -5.96 -39.81 -22.72
CA GLY A 409 -4.72 -39.04 -22.54
C GLY A 409 -4.90 -37.99 -21.41
N ILE A 410 -3.81 -37.67 -20.76
CA ILE A 410 -3.77 -36.64 -19.69
C ILE A 410 -2.87 -35.51 -20.16
N ALA A 411 -3.42 -34.29 -20.18
CA ALA A 411 -2.71 -33.06 -20.53
C ALA A 411 -2.47 -32.18 -19.30
N LEU A 412 -1.28 -31.61 -19.22
CA LEU A 412 -1.00 -30.52 -18.29
C LEU A 412 -1.24 -29.20 -18.96
N ASP A 413 -2.18 -28.44 -18.43
CA ASP A 413 -2.61 -27.15 -18.96
C ASP A 413 -1.97 -25.96 -18.23
N ASP A 414 -1.92 -24.78 -18.91
CA ASP A 414 -1.39 -23.49 -18.39
C ASP A 414 0.07 -23.56 -17.90
N PHE A 415 0.91 -24.44 -18.48
CA PHE A 415 2.27 -24.61 -18.00
C PHE A 415 3.14 -23.38 -18.16
N GLY A 416 3.79 -22.98 -17.04
CA GLY A 416 4.74 -21.86 -16.98
C GLY A 416 4.16 -20.57 -16.39
N THR A 417 2.87 -20.53 -16.03
CA THR A 417 2.23 -19.31 -15.47
C THR A 417 2.50 -19.08 -13.99
N GLY A 418 3.24 -19.99 -13.28
CA GLY A 418 3.81 -19.53 -12.03
C GLY A 418 3.99 -20.47 -10.84
N HIS A 419 3.67 -21.76 -10.88
CA HIS A 419 3.70 -22.55 -9.63
C HIS A 419 4.38 -23.93 -9.72
N SER A 420 4.69 -24.43 -10.90
CA SER A 420 5.22 -25.81 -11.06
C SER A 420 6.73 -25.86 -11.20
N GLY A 421 7.39 -26.39 -10.17
CA GLY A 421 8.78 -26.82 -10.28
C GLY A 421 8.91 -28.14 -11.09
N LEU A 422 10.11 -28.41 -11.61
CA LEU A 422 10.47 -29.65 -12.34
C LEU A 422 10.03 -30.92 -11.59
N ALA A 423 10.09 -30.89 -10.26
CA ALA A 423 9.65 -31.99 -9.39
C ALA A 423 8.14 -32.32 -9.49
N TYR A 424 7.34 -31.34 -9.87
CA TYR A 424 5.90 -31.52 -10.11
C TYR A 424 5.68 -32.30 -11.41
N LEU A 425 6.30 -31.86 -12.50
CA LEU A 425 6.22 -32.54 -13.80
C LEU A 425 6.67 -33.99 -13.76
N GLN A 426 7.78 -34.27 -13.07
CA GLN A 426 8.27 -35.64 -12.89
C GLN A 426 7.28 -36.57 -12.18
N LYS A 427 6.39 -36.01 -11.36
CA LYS A 427 5.34 -36.75 -10.65
C LYS A 427 4.02 -36.82 -11.42
N PHE A 428 3.77 -35.90 -12.32
CA PHE A 428 2.51 -35.81 -13.05
C PHE A 428 2.32 -36.91 -14.08
N HIS A 429 3.41 -37.32 -14.77
CA HIS A 429 3.38 -38.35 -15.82
C HIS A 429 2.27 -38.13 -16.86
N GLY A 430 2.12 -36.89 -17.39
CA GLY A 430 1.17 -36.54 -18.43
C GLY A 430 1.58 -37.06 -19.81
N ASP A 431 0.63 -37.17 -20.73
CA ASP A 431 0.86 -37.51 -22.12
C ASP A 431 1.09 -36.25 -22.97
N TYR A 432 0.47 -35.12 -22.58
CA TYR A 432 0.55 -33.84 -23.28
C TYR A 432 0.95 -32.72 -22.34
N LEU A 433 1.72 -31.76 -22.89
CA LEU A 433 2.03 -30.50 -22.23
C LEU A 433 1.52 -29.36 -23.12
N LYS A 434 0.60 -28.53 -22.58
CA LYS A 434 0.06 -27.35 -23.27
C LYS A 434 0.93 -26.14 -22.94
N ILE A 435 1.46 -25.48 -23.97
CA ILE A 435 2.18 -24.20 -23.82
C ILE A 435 1.16 -23.09 -23.84
N ASP A 436 1.06 -22.34 -22.74
CA ASP A 436 0.09 -21.24 -22.59
C ASP A 436 0.26 -20.17 -23.69
N ALA A 437 -0.85 -19.59 -24.08
CA ALA A 437 -0.94 -18.57 -25.12
C ALA A 437 -0.01 -17.36 -24.89
N SER A 438 0.26 -16.98 -23.63
CA SER A 438 1.15 -15.85 -23.31
C SER A 438 2.58 -16.07 -23.77
N PHE A 439 3.06 -17.31 -23.72
CA PHE A 439 4.39 -17.68 -24.23
C PHE A 439 4.42 -17.73 -25.77
N VAL A 440 3.37 -18.28 -26.38
CA VAL A 440 3.27 -18.39 -27.84
C VAL A 440 3.12 -17.01 -28.48
N GLN A 441 2.33 -16.10 -27.89
CA GLN A 441 2.15 -14.73 -28.38
C GLN A 441 3.45 -13.91 -28.32
N ALA A 442 4.34 -14.21 -27.40
CA ALA A 442 5.63 -13.54 -27.28
C ALA A 442 6.69 -14.05 -28.29
N ILE A 443 6.39 -15.09 -29.06
CA ILE A 443 7.28 -15.56 -30.14
C ILE A 443 7.45 -14.44 -31.19
N GLY A 444 8.69 -14.03 -31.41
CA GLY A 444 9.05 -12.97 -32.37
C GLY A 444 9.12 -11.57 -31.80
N THR A 445 8.74 -11.36 -30.54
CA THR A 445 8.76 -10.04 -29.89
C THR A 445 9.99 -9.81 -29.01
N ASP A 446 10.49 -10.85 -28.32
CA ASP A 446 11.61 -10.76 -27.38
C ASP A 446 12.49 -12.02 -27.40
N ALA A 447 13.82 -11.81 -27.28
CA ALA A 447 14.81 -12.88 -27.23
C ALA A 447 14.72 -13.74 -25.94
N VAL A 448 14.34 -13.16 -24.81
CA VAL A 448 14.24 -13.86 -23.51
C VAL A 448 13.07 -14.84 -23.55
N THR A 449 11.90 -14.40 -23.99
CA THR A 449 10.70 -15.25 -24.03
C THR A 449 10.85 -16.41 -25.03
N ARG A 450 11.57 -16.18 -26.14
CA ARG A 450 11.92 -17.25 -27.09
C ARG A 450 12.74 -18.35 -26.42
N THR A 451 13.67 -18.00 -25.55
CA THR A 451 14.48 -18.98 -24.80
C THR A 451 13.61 -19.79 -23.84
N VAL A 452 12.58 -19.19 -23.25
CA VAL A 452 11.63 -19.88 -22.37
C VAL A 452 10.82 -20.92 -23.16
N VAL A 453 10.25 -20.54 -24.31
CA VAL A 453 9.51 -21.47 -25.17
C VAL A 453 10.38 -22.66 -25.60
N ASP A 454 11.62 -22.39 -26.02
CA ASP A 454 12.56 -23.45 -26.38
C ASP A 454 12.88 -24.39 -25.21
N SER A 455 13.00 -23.83 -24.00
CA SER A 455 13.22 -24.61 -22.77
C SER A 455 12.03 -25.50 -22.44
N ILE A 456 10.79 -24.98 -22.58
CA ILE A 456 9.56 -25.76 -22.37
C ILE A 456 9.48 -26.92 -23.39
N ILE A 457 9.78 -26.64 -24.67
CA ILE A 457 9.77 -27.65 -25.71
C ILE A 457 10.78 -28.77 -25.42
N ASN A 458 11.99 -28.42 -25.00
CA ASN A 458 13.01 -29.41 -24.65
C ASN A 458 12.61 -30.21 -23.42
N LEU A 459 12.08 -29.56 -22.40
CA LEU A 459 11.60 -30.20 -21.17
C LEU A 459 10.48 -31.22 -21.44
N ALA A 460 9.50 -30.88 -22.29
CA ALA A 460 8.45 -31.80 -22.67
C ALA A 460 9.00 -33.05 -23.36
N ARG A 461 10.01 -32.90 -24.26
CA ARG A 461 10.69 -34.03 -24.90
C ARG A 461 11.45 -34.91 -23.92
N ASP A 462 12.16 -34.27 -22.98
CA ASP A 462 12.91 -35.02 -21.95
C ASP A 462 11.97 -35.82 -21.01
N LEU A 463 10.70 -35.46 -20.97
CA LEU A 463 9.66 -36.15 -20.20
C LEU A 463 8.75 -37.05 -21.04
N ASP A 464 9.09 -37.27 -22.32
CA ASP A 464 8.27 -38.02 -23.28
C ASP A 464 6.81 -37.54 -23.41
N MET A 465 6.58 -36.22 -23.27
CA MET A 465 5.28 -35.56 -23.42
C MET A 465 5.15 -34.92 -24.82
N GLU A 466 4.01 -35.10 -25.48
CA GLU A 466 3.68 -34.38 -26.70
C GLU A 466 3.24 -32.94 -26.38
N ILE A 467 3.53 -32.04 -27.30
CA ILE A 467 3.30 -30.58 -27.06
C ILE A 467 2.07 -30.11 -27.82
N ILE A 468 1.21 -29.34 -27.14
CA ILE A 468 0.12 -28.57 -27.72
C ILE A 468 0.45 -27.09 -27.52
N ALA A 469 0.64 -26.32 -28.58
CA ALA A 469 0.87 -24.87 -28.49
C ALA A 469 -0.45 -24.12 -28.60
N GLU A 470 -0.76 -23.27 -27.62
CA GLU A 470 -1.99 -22.50 -27.57
C GLU A 470 -1.82 -21.07 -28.06
N GLY A 471 -2.93 -20.46 -28.53
CA GLY A 471 -2.95 -19.05 -28.91
C GLY A 471 -2.11 -18.71 -30.12
N VAL A 472 -1.97 -19.62 -31.07
CA VAL A 472 -1.29 -19.35 -32.35
C VAL A 472 -2.16 -18.42 -33.19
N GLU A 473 -1.67 -17.19 -33.42
CA GLU A 473 -2.41 -16.14 -34.13
C GLU A 473 -1.74 -15.72 -35.44
N THR A 474 -0.45 -16.01 -35.61
CA THR A 474 0.33 -15.58 -36.78
C THR A 474 1.04 -16.74 -37.46
N VAL A 475 1.27 -16.59 -38.79
CA VAL A 475 2.03 -17.55 -39.57
C VAL A 475 3.48 -17.68 -39.03
N GLY A 476 4.06 -16.58 -38.56
CA GLY A 476 5.41 -16.60 -38.00
C GLY A 476 5.52 -17.47 -36.74
N GLN A 477 4.50 -17.44 -35.85
CA GLN A 477 4.42 -18.35 -34.69
C GLN A 477 4.29 -19.80 -35.13
N LEU A 478 3.42 -20.08 -36.10
CA LEU A 478 3.24 -21.43 -36.65
C LEU A 478 4.54 -22.00 -37.21
N GLU A 479 5.25 -21.23 -38.06
CA GLU A 479 6.54 -21.66 -38.64
C GLU A 479 7.61 -21.89 -37.57
N TYR A 480 7.64 -21.06 -36.53
CA TYR A 480 8.55 -21.21 -35.42
C TYR A 480 8.33 -22.54 -34.69
N LEU A 481 7.08 -22.87 -34.37
CA LEU A 481 6.69 -24.11 -33.70
C LEU A 481 6.96 -25.34 -34.57
N ARG A 482 6.63 -25.27 -35.88
CA ARG A 482 6.92 -26.33 -36.85
C ARG A 482 8.40 -26.67 -36.92
N LYS A 483 9.26 -25.66 -37.05
CA LYS A 483 10.73 -25.87 -37.11
C LYS A 483 11.29 -26.52 -35.86
N ARG A 484 10.59 -26.43 -34.74
CA ARG A 484 10.96 -27.06 -33.48
C ARG A 484 10.32 -28.43 -33.27
N GLY A 485 9.58 -28.93 -34.26
CA GLY A 485 8.94 -30.23 -34.24
C GLY A 485 7.81 -30.33 -33.23
N VAL A 486 7.14 -29.20 -32.88
CA VAL A 486 5.90 -29.20 -32.09
C VAL A 486 4.83 -29.91 -32.94
N PRO A 487 4.14 -30.95 -32.41
CA PRO A 487 3.18 -31.70 -33.21
C PRO A 487 1.83 -30.97 -33.33
N TYR A 488 1.31 -30.37 -32.24
CA TYR A 488 -0.04 -29.85 -32.22
C TYR A 488 -0.09 -28.36 -31.85
N ALA A 489 -1.08 -27.68 -32.41
CA ALA A 489 -1.36 -26.28 -32.07
C ALA A 489 -2.86 -25.97 -32.17
N GLN A 490 -3.28 -24.96 -31.40
CA GLN A 490 -4.59 -24.34 -31.49
C GLN A 490 -4.47 -22.82 -31.39
N GLY A 491 -5.43 -22.10 -31.97
CA GLY A 491 -5.42 -20.65 -31.93
C GLY A 491 -6.22 -20.00 -33.06
N PHE A 492 -6.38 -18.68 -33.00
CA PHE A 492 -7.19 -17.92 -33.94
C PHE A 492 -6.62 -17.84 -35.36
N LEU A 493 -5.37 -18.25 -35.55
CA LEU A 493 -4.84 -18.45 -36.90
C LEU A 493 -5.62 -19.51 -37.65
N PHE A 494 -6.10 -20.55 -36.98
CA PHE A 494 -6.83 -21.67 -37.55
C PHE A 494 -8.34 -21.40 -37.53
N ALA A 495 -8.92 -21.27 -36.35
CA ALA A 495 -10.32 -20.88 -36.14
C ALA A 495 -10.57 -20.42 -34.70
N GLN A 496 -11.62 -19.65 -34.48
CA GLN A 496 -12.19 -19.47 -33.13
C GLN A 496 -12.95 -20.74 -32.73
N PRO A 497 -13.24 -20.93 -31.42
CA PRO A 497 -14.10 -22.02 -30.97
C PRO A 497 -15.47 -21.99 -31.67
N LEU A 498 -15.86 -23.09 -32.32
CA LEU A 498 -17.01 -23.23 -33.20
C LEU A 498 -18.12 -24.09 -32.57
N PRO A 499 -19.41 -23.81 -32.79
CA PRO A 499 -20.49 -24.76 -32.54
C PRO A 499 -20.26 -26.07 -33.29
N VAL A 500 -20.79 -27.20 -32.80
CA VAL A 500 -20.52 -28.52 -33.35
C VAL A 500 -20.77 -28.63 -34.87
N ALA A 501 -21.85 -28.04 -35.37
CA ALA A 501 -22.16 -28.08 -36.80
C ALA A 501 -21.09 -27.37 -37.69
N GLU A 502 -20.62 -26.22 -37.21
CA GLU A 502 -19.56 -25.44 -37.91
C GLU A 502 -18.19 -26.12 -37.76
N PHE A 503 -17.92 -26.70 -36.56
CA PHE A 503 -16.71 -27.46 -36.30
C PHE A 503 -16.63 -28.70 -37.23
N GLU A 504 -17.72 -29.42 -37.43
CA GLU A 504 -17.74 -30.60 -38.30
C GLU A 504 -17.50 -30.22 -39.77
N ILE A 505 -18.04 -29.09 -40.25
CA ILE A 505 -17.71 -28.54 -41.57
C ILE A 505 -16.22 -28.20 -41.64
N TYR A 506 -15.69 -27.50 -40.63
CA TYR A 506 -14.26 -27.14 -40.55
C TYR A 506 -13.38 -28.38 -40.62
N ARG A 507 -13.65 -29.39 -39.81
CA ARG A 507 -12.90 -30.66 -39.73
C ARG A 507 -12.86 -31.37 -41.10
N ARG A 508 -14.01 -31.47 -41.81
CA ARG A 508 -14.13 -32.13 -43.09
C ARG A 508 -13.45 -31.37 -44.22
N THR A 509 -13.56 -30.08 -44.21
CA THR A 509 -12.96 -29.23 -45.28
C THR A 509 -11.48 -29.02 -45.04
N ASN A 510 -11.03 -29.16 -43.82
CA ASN A 510 -9.65 -28.99 -43.38
C ASN A 510 -8.98 -27.75 -44.04
N PRO A 511 -9.53 -26.55 -43.88
CA PRO A 511 -9.03 -25.37 -44.54
C PRO A 511 -7.60 -25.08 -44.09
N THR A 512 -6.72 -24.77 -45.04
CA THR A 512 -5.37 -24.32 -44.66
C THR A 512 -5.46 -23.03 -43.83
N PRO A 513 -4.54 -22.77 -42.91
CA PRO A 513 -4.57 -21.59 -42.06
C PRO A 513 -4.72 -20.27 -42.82
N VAL A 514 -4.13 -20.18 -44.00
CA VAL A 514 -4.20 -18.99 -44.87
C VAL A 514 -5.58 -18.84 -45.52
N ALA A 515 -6.19 -19.96 -45.99
CA ALA A 515 -7.50 -19.93 -46.61
C ALA A 515 -8.63 -19.55 -45.65
N HIS A 516 -8.52 -20.01 -44.37
CA HIS A 516 -9.48 -19.65 -43.33
C HIS A 516 -9.47 -18.13 -43.02
N ARG A 517 -8.29 -17.51 -42.94
CA ARG A 517 -8.15 -16.07 -42.73
C ARG A 517 -8.78 -15.23 -43.86
N LEU A 518 -8.64 -15.68 -45.10
CA LEU A 518 -9.24 -14.96 -46.26
C LEU A 518 -10.77 -15.08 -46.26
N ALA A 519 -11.31 -16.23 -45.83
CA ALA A 519 -12.76 -16.43 -45.75
C ALA A 519 -13.38 -15.62 -44.59
N THR A 520 -12.71 -15.45 -43.46
CA THR A 520 -13.20 -14.70 -42.30
C THR A 520 -12.96 -13.18 -42.42
N ALA A 521 -11.93 -12.75 -43.17
CA ALA A 521 -11.66 -11.33 -43.45
C ALA A 521 -12.75 -10.63 -44.31
N GLY A 522 -13.61 -11.42 -44.97
CA GLY A 522 -14.77 -10.92 -45.73
C GLY A 522 -15.99 -10.58 -44.86
N THR A 523 -15.99 -10.94 -43.57
CA THR A 523 -17.08 -10.62 -42.63
C THR A 523 -16.55 -9.54 -41.67
N PRO A 524 -17.03 -8.28 -41.77
CA PRO A 524 -16.60 -7.25 -40.83
C PRO A 524 -16.95 -7.70 -39.38
N PRO A 525 -16.10 -7.44 -38.38
CA PRO A 525 -16.41 -7.75 -37.01
C PRO A 525 -17.72 -7.03 -36.68
N GLN A 526 -18.73 -7.78 -36.24
CA GLN A 526 -19.88 -7.21 -35.58
C GLN A 526 -19.35 -6.45 -34.37
N THR A 527 -19.22 -5.13 -34.51
CA THR A 527 -18.96 -4.24 -33.39
C THR A 527 -20.06 -4.47 -32.38
N ALA A 528 -19.71 -5.09 -31.26
CA ALA A 528 -20.57 -5.06 -30.09
C ALA A 528 -20.70 -3.58 -29.73
N ASP A 529 -21.86 -2.99 -30.05
CA ASP A 529 -22.26 -1.69 -29.57
C ASP A 529 -22.11 -1.68 -28.04
N SER A 530 -21.18 -0.86 -27.57
CA SER A 530 -21.10 -0.45 -26.18
C SER A 530 -22.21 0.58 -25.96
N PRO A 531 -23.23 0.31 -25.15
CA PRO A 531 -24.07 1.40 -24.66
C PRO A 531 -23.29 2.14 -23.56
N ALA A 532 -23.36 3.46 -23.63
CA ALA A 532 -22.82 4.47 -22.76
C ALA A 532 -23.21 4.32 -21.28
#